data_486a606f18c11216ca471ae7289ca3f1
#
_entry.id   486a606f18c11216ca471ae7289ca3f1
#
_cell.length_a   1.000
_cell.length_b   1.000
_cell.length_c   1.000
_cell.angle_alpha   90.00
_cell.angle_beta   90.00
_cell.angle_gamma   90.00
#
_symmetry.space_group_name_H-M   'P 1'
#
loop_
_entity.id
_entity.type
_entity.pdbx_description
1 polymer ?
#
loop_
_entity_poly.entity_id
_entity_poly.type
_entity_poly.pdbx_seq_one_letter_code
_entity_poly.pdbx_strand_id
1 'polypeptide(L)'
;MIYFYARVSSKDQNLDRQLEAAKAYKNIDRVFSDKQSGKNFDRPAYIEMKSVVKPGDEVVVKELDRLGRDKDGIKEEIKWFKDNGVVLRILNVPTTLIDFQGQDWIAEMVNNILIEVMGAMAQNEREKIRERQREGIDAMPVVGGKRVSSKTGNAIGRANKVSDDAFQKFLEKNKKGEMSVSECCRELGISRTAWYKRVGA
;
A
#
# COMPACT_ATOMS: atom_id res chain seq x y z
N MET A 1 21.26 -21.95 -7.57
CA MET A 1 21.04 -20.87 -8.56
C MET A 1 20.73 -19.57 -7.81
N ILE A 2 20.96 -18.42 -8.48
CA ILE A 2 20.69 -17.09 -7.89
C ILE A 2 19.57 -16.43 -8.69
N TYR A 3 18.42 -16.23 -8.05
CA TYR A 3 17.25 -15.59 -8.61
C TYR A 3 17.12 -14.16 -8.12
N PHE A 4 16.63 -13.27 -8.95
CA PHE A 4 16.29 -11.92 -8.54
C PHE A 4 14.81 -11.66 -8.70
N TYR A 5 14.16 -11.17 -7.64
CA TYR A 5 12.77 -10.75 -7.70
C TYR A 5 12.65 -9.23 -7.61
N ALA A 6 11.98 -8.65 -8.59
CA ALA A 6 11.69 -7.22 -8.65
C ALA A 6 10.19 -6.96 -8.66
N ARG A 7 9.76 -5.89 -7.98
CA ARG A 7 8.38 -5.43 -8.00
C ARG A 7 8.27 -3.93 -8.21
N VAL A 8 7.44 -3.51 -9.17
CA VAL A 8 7.18 -2.11 -9.47
C VAL A 8 5.67 -1.81 -9.39
N SER A 9 5.30 -0.65 -8.83
CA SER A 9 3.90 -0.27 -8.63
C SER A 9 3.31 0.53 -9.79
N SER A 10 4.13 1.05 -10.72
CA SER A 10 3.71 1.81 -11.91
C SER A 10 4.63 1.54 -13.10
N LYS A 11 4.17 1.91 -14.31
CA LYS A 11 4.88 1.63 -15.58
C LYS A 11 6.31 2.20 -15.65
N ASP A 12 6.61 3.26 -14.92
CA ASP A 12 7.83 4.05 -15.09
C ASP A 12 8.80 4.03 -13.90
N GLN A 13 8.54 3.24 -12.86
CA GLN A 13 9.39 3.21 -11.68
C GLN A 13 10.36 2.03 -11.67
N ASN A 14 11.56 2.30 -12.20
CA ASN A 14 12.82 1.76 -11.66
C ASN A 14 13.01 0.24 -11.58
N LEU A 15 12.48 -0.55 -12.53
CA LEU A 15 12.94 -1.92 -12.69
C LEU A 15 14.45 -1.92 -12.98
N ASP A 16 14.91 -1.00 -13.85
CA ASP A 16 16.33 -0.90 -14.23
C ASP A 16 17.25 -0.66 -13.03
N ARG A 17 16.88 0.25 -12.12
CA ARG A 17 17.66 0.47 -10.88
C ARG A 17 17.69 -0.74 -9.94
N GLN A 18 16.62 -1.56 -9.93
CA GLN A 18 16.62 -2.78 -9.15
C GLN A 18 17.51 -3.84 -9.80
N LEU A 19 17.48 -3.94 -11.13
CA LEU A 19 18.33 -4.84 -11.90
C LEU A 19 19.80 -4.46 -11.82
N GLU A 20 20.14 -3.17 -11.90
CA GLU A 20 21.50 -2.68 -11.71
C GLU A 20 22.06 -3.04 -10.34
N ALA A 21 21.29 -2.82 -9.28
CA ALA A 21 21.68 -3.19 -7.92
C ALA A 21 21.90 -4.70 -7.77
N ALA A 22 21.07 -5.52 -8.42
CA ALA A 22 21.21 -6.97 -8.40
C ALA A 22 22.48 -7.43 -9.13
N LYS A 23 22.76 -6.88 -10.31
CA LYS A 23 23.99 -7.18 -11.09
C LYS A 23 25.25 -6.76 -10.36
N ALA A 24 25.20 -5.67 -9.59
CA ALA A 24 26.32 -5.22 -8.77
C ALA A 24 26.60 -6.16 -7.58
N TYR A 25 25.61 -6.93 -7.14
CA TYR A 25 25.75 -7.85 -6.01
C TYR A 25 26.37 -9.18 -6.44
N LYS A 26 25.76 -9.88 -7.38
CA LYS A 26 26.20 -11.19 -7.90
C LYS A 26 25.70 -11.40 -9.33
N ASN A 27 26.25 -12.43 -9.97
CA ASN A 27 25.75 -12.86 -11.27
C ASN A 27 24.36 -13.53 -11.09
N ILE A 28 23.31 -12.91 -11.59
CA ILE A 28 21.91 -13.36 -11.47
C ILE A 28 21.61 -14.35 -12.61
N ASP A 29 21.17 -15.57 -12.25
CA ASP A 29 20.82 -16.59 -13.22
C ASP A 29 19.47 -16.33 -13.89
N ARG A 30 18.46 -15.88 -13.11
CA ARG A 30 17.13 -15.60 -13.62
C ARG A 30 16.46 -14.46 -12.86
N VAL A 31 15.69 -13.64 -13.59
CA VAL A 31 14.95 -12.50 -13.05
C VAL A 31 13.46 -12.75 -13.16
N PHE A 32 12.75 -12.51 -12.07
CA PHE A 32 11.29 -12.48 -12.00
C PHE A 32 10.83 -11.08 -11.67
N SER A 33 9.80 -10.57 -12.35
CA SER A 33 9.31 -9.22 -12.10
C SER A 33 7.79 -9.12 -12.21
N ASP A 34 7.18 -8.47 -11.19
CA ASP A 34 5.76 -8.16 -11.18
C ASP A 34 5.53 -6.65 -11.25
N LYS A 35 4.51 -6.25 -12.02
CA LYS A 35 4.03 -4.87 -12.12
C LYS A 35 2.73 -4.71 -11.34
N GLN A 36 2.80 -4.83 -10.01
CA GLN A 36 1.61 -4.77 -9.16
C GLN A 36 1.84 -4.06 -7.83
N SER A 37 0.75 -3.53 -7.25
CA SER A 37 0.80 -2.92 -5.93
C SER A 37 1.07 -4.00 -4.86
N GLY A 38 1.85 -3.64 -3.81
CA GLY A 38 2.22 -4.58 -2.75
C GLY A 38 1.11 -5.00 -1.79
N LYS A 39 -0.16 -4.74 -2.13
CA LYS A 39 -1.31 -5.11 -1.28
C LYS A 39 -1.75 -6.57 -1.43
N ASN A 40 -1.50 -7.19 -2.58
CA ASN A 40 -1.89 -8.57 -2.86
C ASN A 40 -0.64 -9.40 -3.09
N PHE A 41 -0.62 -10.62 -2.53
CA PHE A 41 0.40 -11.64 -2.80
C PHE A 41 0.09 -12.46 -4.07
N ASP A 42 -1.01 -12.17 -4.75
CA ASP A 42 -1.35 -12.76 -6.04
C ASP A 42 -0.50 -12.12 -7.16
N ARG A 43 0.78 -12.52 -7.19
CA ARG A 43 1.83 -12.03 -8.08
C ARG A 43 2.32 -13.20 -8.93
N PRO A 44 1.96 -13.24 -10.22
CA PRO A 44 2.25 -14.41 -11.07
C PRO A 44 3.74 -14.72 -11.15
N ALA A 45 4.62 -13.73 -11.33
CA ALA A 45 6.05 -13.97 -11.39
C ALA A 45 6.64 -14.39 -10.04
N TYR A 46 6.11 -13.87 -8.92
CA TYR A 46 6.51 -14.31 -7.59
C TYR A 46 6.10 -15.75 -7.31
N ILE A 47 4.88 -16.12 -7.70
CA ILE A 47 4.37 -17.49 -7.57
C ILE A 47 5.19 -18.43 -8.44
N GLU A 48 5.47 -18.05 -9.69
CA GLU A 48 6.34 -18.82 -10.58
C GLU A 48 7.73 -19.01 -9.96
N MET A 49 8.35 -17.97 -9.44
CA MET A 49 9.63 -18.06 -8.73
C MET A 49 9.59 -19.09 -7.61
N LYS A 50 8.57 -19.00 -6.73
CA LYS A 50 8.39 -19.97 -5.62
C LYS A 50 8.22 -21.41 -6.09
N SER A 51 7.70 -21.65 -7.28
CA SER A 51 7.51 -22.98 -7.84
C SER A 51 8.79 -23.60 -8.41
N VAL A 52 9.80 -22.80 -8.75
CA VAL A 52 11.03 -23.27 -9.40
C VAL A 52 12.26 -23.28 -8.50
N VAL A 53 12.26 -22.50 -7.41
CA VAL A 53 13.38 -22.46 -6.45
C VAL A 53 13.49 -23.78 -5.69
N LYS A 54 14.73 -24.17 -5.37
CA LYS A 54 15.06 -25.41 -4.68
C LYS A 54 15.87 -25.12 -3.41
N PRO A 55 15.92 -26.07 -2.46
CA PRO A 55 16.82 -25.94 -1.33
C PRO A 55 18.27 -25.68 -1.76
N GLY A 56 18.91 -24.69 -1.14
CA GLY A 56 20.25 -24.22 -1.47
C GLY A 56 20.30 -23.13 -2.55
N ASP A 57 19.18 -22.81 -3.19
CA ASP A 57 19.10 -21.63 -4.08
C ASP A 57 19.07 -20.32 -3.28
N GLU A 58 19.47 -19.23 -3.95
CA GLU A 58 19.48 -17.89 -3.39
C GLU A 58 18.45 -17.02 -4.11
N VAL A 59 17.58 -16.36 -3.33
CA VAL A 59 16.63 -15.36 -3.85
C VAL A 59 17.05 -13.99 -3.36
N VAL A 60 17.30 -13.07 -4.29
CA VAL A 60 17.74 -11.71 -4.03
C VAL A 60 16.60 -10.74 -4.28
N VAL A 61 16.36 -9.84 -3.34
CA VAL A 61 15.44 -8.70 -3.49
C VAL A 61 16.16 -7.41 -3.15
N LYS A 62 15.79 -6.30 -3.77
CA LYS A 62 16.43 -5.02 -3.46
C LYS A 62 16.08 -4.53 -2.06
N GLU A 63 14.83 -4.61 -1.69
CA GLU A 63 14.27 -4.06 -0.45
C GLU A 63 13.19 -5.00 0.10
N LEU A 64 13.01 -5.02 1.41
CA LEU A 64 12.06 -5.88 2.10
C LEU A 64 10.59 -5.64 1.65
N ASP A 65 10.24 -4.40 1.32
CA ASP A 65 8.91 -4.03 0.84
C ASP A 65 8.57 -4.63 -0.54
N ARG A 66 9.55 -5.23 -1.24
CA ARG A 66 9.30 -6.00 -2.47
C ARG A 66 8.59 -7.31 -2.17
N LEU A 67 8.85 -7.93 -1.03
CA LEU A 67 8.14 -9.13 -0.58
C LEU A 67 6.70 -8.83 -0.18
N GLY A 68 6.45 -7.70 0.49
CA GLY A 68 5.13 -7.27 0.91
C GLY A 68 5.15 -5.88 1.54
N ARG A 69 3.97 -5.33 1.84
CA ARG A 69 3.82 -4.07 2.61
C ARG A 69 3.26 -4.31 4.00
N ASP A 70 2.77 -5.49 4.24
CA ASP A 70 2.21 -5.92 5.49
C ASP A 70 3.26 -6.71 6.29
N LYS A 71 3.38 -6.39 7.58
CA LYS A 71 4.41 -6.96 8.46
C LYS A 71 4.23 -8.47 8.60
N ASP A 72 3.00 -8.92 8.74
CA ASP A 72 2.71 -10.33 8.99
C ASP A 72 2.94 -11.15 7.73
N GLY A 73 2.49 -10.68 6.57
CA GLY A 73 2.77 -11.33 5.30
C GLY A 73 4.26 -11.39 4.94
N ILE A 74 5.05 -10.34 5.28
CA ILE A 74 6.51 -10.39 5.12
C ILE A 74 7.13 -11.47 6.02
N LYS A 75 6.67 -11.60 7.26
CA LYS A 75 7.13 -12.67 8.18
C LYS A 75 6.82 -14.07 7.64
N GLU A 76 5.61 -14.25 7.09
CA GLU A 76 5.21 -15.52 6.46
C GLU A 76 6.09 -15.85 5.26
N GLU A 77 6.40 -14.86 4.42
CA GLU A 77 7.29 -15.06 3.27
C GLU A 77 8.71 -15.44 3.70
N ILE A 78 9.28 -14.75 4.69
CA ILE A 78 10.61 -15.07 5.20
C ILE A 78 10.63 -16.48 5.79
N LYS A 79 9.59 -16.85 6.56
CA LYS A 79 9.44 -18.21 7.09
C LYS A 79 9.36 -19.23 5.97
N TRP A 80 8.61 -18.92 4.90
CA TRP A 80 8.51 -19.81 3.74
C TRP A 80 9.88 -20.09 3.10
N PHE A 81 10.72 -19.05 2.88
CA PHE A 81 12.06 -19.23 2.34
C PHE A 81 12.91 -20.12 3.24
N LYS A 82 12.86 -19.90 4.56
CA LYS A 82 13.56 -20.72 5.53
C LYS A 82 13.11 -22.19 5.51
N ASP A 83 11.79 -22.41 5.56
CA ASP A 83 11.20 -23.75 5.62
C ASP A 83 11.50 -24.56 4.33
N ASN A 84 11.70 -23.86 3.19
CA ASN A 84 12.09 -24.47 1.92
C ASN A 84 13.61 -24.51 1.69
N GLY A 85 14.43 -24.12 2.66
CA GLY A 85 15.88 -24.14 2.54
C GLY A 85 16.45 -23.18 1.49
N VAL A 86 15.70 -22.12 1.14
CA VAL A 86 16.09 -21.10 0.17
C VAL A 86 16.68 -19.90 0.89
N VAL A 87 17.85 -19.44 0.47
CA VAL A 87 18.55 -18.30 1.09
C VAL A 87 17.96 -16.99 0.58
N LEU A 88 17.36 -16.20 1.46
CA LEU A 88 16.86 -14.87 1.13
C LEU A 88 17.91 -13.80 1.37
N ARG A 89 18.24 -13.02 0.33
CA ARG A 89 19.16 -11.88 0.39
C ARG A 89 18.42 -10.57 0.11
N ILE A 90 18.63 -9.57 0.96
CA ILE A 90 17.96 -8.26 0.84
C ILE A 90 19.06 -7.21 0.72
N LEU A 91 19.19 -6.58 -0.46
CA LEU A 91 20.34 -5.72 -0.76
C LEU A 91 20.46 -4.50 0.15
N ASN A 92 19.34 -3.95 0.63
CA ASN A 92 19.36 -2.83 1.57
C ASN A 92 19.51 -3.27 3.05
N VAL A 93 19.72 -4.57 3.30
CA VAL A 93 19.97 -5.15 4.63
C VAL A 93 21.30 -5.91 4.61
N PRO A 94 22.45 -5.23 4.81
CA PRO A 94 23.78 -5.82 4.64
C PRO A 94 24.03 -7.11 5.41
N THR A 95 23.41 -7.28 6.56
CA THR A 95 23.53 -8.50 7.39
C THR A 95 22.97 -9.74 6.71
N THR A 96 22.01 -9.60 5.78
CA THR A 96 21.49 -10.73 4.99
C THR A 96 22.46 -11.18 3.91
N LEU A 97 23.46 -10.37 3.60
CA LEU A 97 24.47 -10.63 2.55
C LEU A 97 25.69 -11.38 3.07
N ILE A 98 25.80 -11.54 4.39
CA ILE A 98 26.94 -12.21 5.03
C ILE A 98 26.66 -13.71 5.07
N ASP A 99 27.62 -14.51 4.64
CA ASP A 99 27.59 -15.96 4.81
C ASP A 99 28.23 -16.33 6.14
N PHE A 100 27.42 -16.69 7.12
CA PHE A 100 27.89 -17.17 8.44
C PHE A 100 28.22 -18.66 8.34
N GLN A 101 29.38 -19.00 7.81
CA GLN A 101 29.82 -20.39 7.69
C GLN A 101 29.78 -21.11 9.06
N GLY A 102 28.92 -22.10 9.22
CA GLY A 102 28.81 -22.93 10.42
C GLY A 102 28.11 -22.30 11.62
N GLN A 103 27.55 -21.08 11.49
CA GLN A 103 26.84 -20.38 12.57
C GLN A 103 25.47 -19.84 12.09
N ASP A 104 24.71 -20.68 11.43
CA ASP A 104 23.41 -20.33 10.85
C ASP A 104 22.43 -19.71 11.85
N TRP A 105 22.52 -20.12 13.12
CA TRP A 105 21.69 -19.57 14.19
C TRP A 105 21.95 -18.08 14.47
N ILE A 106 23.20 -17.58 14.28
CA ILE A 106 23.53 -16.16 14.45
C ILE A 106 22.91 -15.36 13.30
N ALA A 107 23.03 -15.85 12.07
CA ALA A 107 22.39 -15.22 10.90
C ALA A 107 20.88 -15.15 11.08
N GLU A 108 20.27 -16.21 11.58
CA GLU A 108 18.85 -16.28 11.88
C GLU A 108 18.44 -15.27 12.96
N MET A 109 19.15 -15.22 14.07
CA MET A 109 18.89 -14.29 15.18
C MET A 109 18.99 -12.83 14.71
N VAL A 110 20.07 -12.49 13.98
CA VAL A 110 20.27 -11.13 13.46
C VAL A 110 19.17 -10.76 12.46
N ASN A 111 18.80 -11.65 11.54
CA ASN A 111 17.73 -11.41 10.60
C ASN A 111 16.38 -11.21 11.29
N ASN A 112 16.05 -12.00 12.30
CA ASN A 112 14.80 -11.85 13.06
C ASN A 112 14.74 -10.48 13.77
N ILE A 113 15.83 -10.06 14.43
CA ILE A 113 15.91 -8.77 15.10
C ILE A 113 15.75 -7.62 14.07
N LEU A 114 16.44 -7.72 12.94
CA LEU A 114 16.34 -6.69 11.89
C LEU A 114 14.95 -6.56 11.30
N ILE A 115 14.28 -7.68 11.04
CA ILE A 115 12.90 -7.69 10.55
C ILE A 115 11.97 -7.02 11.56
N GLU A 116 12.17 -7.30 12.84
CA GLU A 116 11.36 -6.71 13.91
C GLU A 116 11.59 -5.21 14.03
N VAL A 117 12.84 -4.76 14.00
CA VAL A 117 13.23 -3.34 14.03
C VAL A 117 12.73 -2.62 12.78
N MET A 118 12.93 -3.17 11.58
CA MET A 118 12.45 -2.57 10.33
C MET A 118 10.92 -2.51 10.28
N GLY A 119 10.23 -3.54 10.78
CA GLY A 119 8.78 -3.55 10.91
C GLY A 119 8.27 -2.46 11.84
N ALA A 120 8.92 -2.26 12.98
CA ALA A 120 8.60 -1.19 13.93
C ALA A 120 8.88 0.21 13.33
N MET A 121 9.99 0.38 12.62
CA MET A 121 10.31 1.65 11.93
C MET A 121 9.30 1.99 10.83
N ALA A 122 8.90 1.01 10.02
CA ALA A 122 7.90 1.21 8.97
C ALA A 122 6.51 1.56 9.55
N GLN A 123 6.15 1.00 10.69
CA GLN A 123 4.92 1.35 11.39
C GLN A 123 4.98 2.78 11.96
N ASN A 124 6.06 3.15 12.60
CA ASN A 124 6.30 4.50 13.11
C ASN A 124 6.22 5.56 12.00
N GLU A 125 6.81 5.27 10.83
CA GLU A 125 6.74 6.19 9.69
C GLU A 125 5.31 6.35 9.16
N ARG A 126 4.52 5.27 9.09
CA ARG A 126 3.10 5.33 8.72
C ARG A 126 2.28 6.14 9.72
N GLU A 127 2.54 6.00 11.01
CA GLU A 127 1.87 6.74 12.06
C GLU A 127 2.20 8.24 11.96
N LYS A 128 3.48 8.59 11.79
CA LYS A 128 3.92 9.97 11.55
C LYS A 128 3.31 10.60 10.29
N ILE A 129 3.19 9.83 9.20
CA ILE A 129 2.53 10.30 7.97
C ILE A 129 1.04 10.58 8.23
N ARG A 130 0.34 9.68 8.94
CA ARG A 130 -1.07 9.87 9.31
C ARG A 130 -1.27 11.07 10.23
N GLU A 131 -0.39 11.24 11.20
CA GLU A 131 -0.41 12.37 12.13
C GLU A 131 -0.22 13.70 11.39
N ARG A 132 0.81 13.82 10.55
CA ARG A 132 1.02 14.99 9.69
C ARG A 132 -0.16 15.27 8.75
N GLN A 133 -0.78 14.22 8.18
CA GLN A 133 -1.98 14.36 7.35
C GLN A 133 -3.15 14.88 8.17
N ARG A 134 -3.35 14.37 9.40
CA ARG A 134 -4.39 14.82 10.31
C ARG A 134 -4.17 16.26 10.72
N GLU A 135 -2.97 16.61 11.16
CA GLU A 135 -2.58 18.00 11.49
C GLU A 135 -2.80 18.94 10.29
N GLY A 136 -2.40 18.51 9.08
CA GLY A 136 -2.62 19.28 7.87
C GLY A 136 -4.10 19.49 7.55
N ILE A 137 -4.96 18.49 7.80
CA ILE A 137 -6.41 18.61 7.64
C ILE A 137 -6.98 19.50 8.76
N ASP A 138 -6.50 19.35 9.99
CA ASP A 138 -6.97 20.14 11.14
C ASP A 138 -6.62 21.62 11.05
N ALA A 139 -5.51 21.95 10.43
CA ALA A 139 -5.07 23.32 10.16
C ALA A 139 -5.81 24.01 8.99
N MET A 140 -6.66 23.26 8.24
CA MET A 140 -7.37 23.85 7.10
C MET A 140 -8.53 24.75 7.54
N PRO A 141 -8.78 25.87 6.82
CA PRO A 141 -9.89 26.77 7.12
C PRO A 141 -11.23 26.05 6.96
N VAL A 142 -12.17 26.41 7.83
CA VAL A 142 -13.55 25.91 7.79
C VAL A 142 -14.43 26.97 7.13
N VAL A 143 -15.01 26.63 5.99
CA VAL A 143 -15.95 27.50 5.25
C VAL A 143 -17.28 26.74 5.10
N GLY A 144 -18.38 27.35 5.59
CA GLY A 144 -19.70 26.71 5.53
C GLY A 144 -19.78 25.36 6.26
N GLY A 145 -19.05 25.20 7.39
CA GLY A 145 -19.01 23.96 8.17
C GLY A 145 -18.17 22.85 7.56
N LYS A 146 -17.47 23.09 6.44
CA LYS A 146 -16.59 22.12 5.77
C LYS A 146 -15.15 22.62 5.76
N ARG A 147 -14.18 21.71 5.97
CA ARG A 147 -12.76 22.01 5.80
C ARG A 147 -12.45 22.18 4.32
N VAL A 148 -11.74 23.23 3.98
CA VAL A 148 -11.44 23.63 2.60
C VAL A 148 -9.94 23.63 2.37
N SER A 149 -9.49 23.04 1.26
CA SER A 149 -8.08 23.04 0.89
C SER A 149 -7.61 24.47 0.60
N SER A 150 -6.58 24.94 1.29
CA SER A 150 -5.95 26.25 1.05
C SER A 150 -5.32 26.38 -0.35
N LYS A 151 -5.01 25.27 -1.03
CA LYS A 151 -4.43 25.26 -2.38
C LYS A 151 -5.47 25.31 -3.49
N THR A 152 -6.61 24.64 -3.33
CA THR A 152 -7.60 24.45 -4.41
C THR A 152 -8.92 25.15 -4.12
N GLY A 153 -9.15 25.64 -2.89
CA GLY A 153 -10.44 26.19 -2.48
C GLY A 153 -11.59 25.16 -2.37
N ASN A 154 -11.31 23.89 -2.64
CA ASN A 154 -12.33 22.85 -2.63
C ASN A 154 -12.50 22.21 -1.25
N ALA A 155 -13.72 21.87 -0.89
CA ALA A 155 -14.01 21.13 0.33
C ALA A 155 -13.36 19.73 0.28
N ILE A 156 -12.81 19.30 1.43
CA ILE A 156 -12.20 17.98 1.56
C ILE A 156 -13.30 16.94 1.72
N GLY A 157 -13.11 15.80 1.08
CA GLY A 157 -14.02 14.66 1.12
C GLY A 157 -14.56 14.31 -0.26
N ARG A 158 -15.41 13.30 -0.29
CA ARG A 158 -16.10 12.91 -1.53
C ARG A 158 -17.06 14.01 -1.93
N ALA A 159 -16.93 14.54 -3.15
CA ALA A 159 -17.87 15.51 -3.67
C ALA A 159 -19.30 14.97 -3.59
N ASN A 160 -20.23 15.83 -3.23
CA ASN A 160 -21.64 15.48 -3.28
C ASN A 160 -22.02 15.15 -4.72
N LYS A 161 -22.71 14.04 -4.93
CA LYS A 161 -23.21 13.67 -6.26
C LYS A 161 -24.16 14.72 -6.86
N VAL A 162 -24.81 15.49 -5.98
CA VAL A 162 -25.80 16.50 -6.32
C VAL A 162 -25.32 17.84 -5.77
N SER A 163 -25.31 18.88 -6.60
CA SER A 163 -24.98 20.25 -6.17
C SER A 163 -25.97 20.76 -5.11
N ASP A 164 -25.53 21.74 -4.32
CA ASP A 164 -26.38 22.31 -3.28
C ASP A 164 -27.58 23.04 -3.92
N ASP A 165 -27.38 23.73 -5.06
CA ASP A 165 -28.45 24.41 -5.79
C ASP A 165 -29.50 23.43 -6.35
N ALA A 166 -29.05 22.32 -6.93
CA ALA A 166 -29.98 21.29 -7.39
C ALA A 166 -30.78 20.69 -6.23
N PHE A 167 -30.13 20.43 -5.09
CA PHE A 167 -30.80 19.90 -3.92
C PHE A 167 -31.84 20.89 -3.36
N GLN A 168 -31.52 22.18 -3.27
CA GLN A 168 -32.44 23.22 -2.77
C GLN A 168 -33.68 23.35 -3.65
N LYS A 169 -33.55 23.29 -4.97
CA LYS A 169 -34.72 23.30 -5.88
C LYS A 169 -35.70 22.16 -5.60
N PHE A 170 -35.18 20.95 -5.36
CA PHE A 170 -36.04 19.81 -5.03
C PHE A 170 -36.59 19.85 -3.60
N LEU A 171 -35.85 20.44 -2.67
CA LEU A 171 -36.32 20.67 -1.31
C LEU A 171 -37.50 21.65 -1.28
N GLU A 172 -37.44 22.73 -2.08
CA GLU A 172 -38.56 23.68 -2.21
C GLU A 172 -39.79 23.02 -2.83
N LYS A 173 -39.63 22.21 -3.87
CA LYS A 173 -40.75 21.44 -4.47
C LYS A 173 -41.40 20.49 -3.46
N ASN A 174 -40.58 19.85 -2.63
CA ASN A 174 -41.10 18.98 -1.57
C ASN A 174 -41.82 19.78 -0.50
N LYS A 175 -41.29 20.93 -0.04
CA LYS A 175 -41.96 21.82 0.93
C LYS A 175 -43.30 22.38 0.42
N LYS A 176 -43.41 22.63 -0.89
CA LYS A 176 -44.66 23.09 -1.54
C LYS A 176 -45.65 21.94 -1.78
N GLY A 177 -45.29 20.69 -1.47
CA GLY A 177 -46.12 19.52 -1.71
C GLY A 177 -46.20 19.07 -3.18
N GLU A 178 -45.39 19.64 -4.05
CA GLU A 178 -45.34 19.32 -5.49
C GLU A 178 -44.70 17.96 -5.78
N MET A 179 -43.80 17.50 -4.89
CA MET A 179 -43.08 16.23 -5.02
C MET A 179 -42.90 15.57 -3.65
N SER A 180 -43.08 14.26 -3.60
CA SER A 180 -42.72 13.47 -2.42
C SER A 180 -41.20 13.32 -2.26
N VAL A 181 -40.74 13.05 -1.04
CA VAL A 181 -39.33 12.75 -0.77
C VAL A 181 -38.81 11.61 -1.64
N SER A 182 -39.66 10.61 -1.92
CA SER A 182 -39.29 9.47 -2.75
C SER A 182 -39.02 9.85 -4.20
N GLU A 183 -39.82 10.74 -4.76
CA GLU A 183 -39.69 11.27 -6.11
C GLU A 183 -38.43 12.16 -6.20
N CYS A 184 -38.27 13.09 -5.25
CA CYS A 184 -37.04 13.92 -5.18
C CYS A 184 -35.77 13.08 -5.11
N CYS A 185 -35.76 12.03 -4.31
CA CYS A 185 -34.62 11.13 -4.20
C CYS A 185 -34.32 10.39 -5.51
N ARG A 186 -35.36 9.96 -6.25
CA ARG A 186 -35.23 9.27 -7.53
C ARG A 186 -34.64 10.19 -8.58
N GLU A 187 -35.17 11.40 -8.69
CA GLU A 187 -34.71 12.41 -9.65
C GLU A 187 -33.26 12.84 -9.37
N LEU A 188 -32.89 12.99 -8.12
CA LEU A 188 -31.53 13.37 -7.70
C LEU A 188 -30.55 12.19 -7.68
N GLY A 189 -31.00 10.96 -7.85
CA GLY A 189 -30.14 9.76 -7.77
C GLY A 189 -29.50 9.54 -6.39
N ILE A 190 -30.19 9.93 -5.30
CA ILE A 190 -29.72 9.80 -3.91
C ILE A 190 -30.64 8.90 -3.08
N SER A 191 -30.10 8.35 -1.98
CA SER A 191 -30.90 7.58 -1.03
C SER A 191 -31.73 8.50 -0.12
N ARG A 192 -32.83 7.97 0.44
CA ARG A 192 -33.64 8.68 1.46
C ARG A 192 -32.77 9.06 2.68
N THR A 193 -31.86 8.21 3.09
CA THR A 193 -30.94 8.50 4.19
C THR A 193 -30.05 9.70 3.87
N ALA A 194 -29.55 9.81 2.63
CA ALA A 194 -28.78 10.95 2.18
C ALA A 194 -29.62 12.25 2.13
N TRP A 195 -30.88 12.13 1.73
CA TRP A 195 -31.81 13.25 1.75
C TRP A 195 -32.01 13.81 3.17
N TYR A 196 -32.44 12.97 4.12
CA TYR A 196 -32.69 13.41 5.48
C TYR A 196 -31.43 13.90 6.20
N LYS A 197 -30.28 13.29 5.95
CA LYS A 197 -29.00 13.78 6.48
C LYS A 197 -28.69 15.20 5.99
N ARG A 198 -29.09 15.54 4.78
CA ARG A 198 -28.81 16.85 4.18
C ARG A 198 -29.85 17.92 4.54
N VAL A 199 -31.09 17.50 4.86
CA VAL A 199 -32.15 18.40 5.39
C VAL A 199 -31.91 18.74 6.85
N GLY A 200 -31.30 17.84 7.64
CA GLY A 200 -31.02 18.03 9.06
C GLY A 200 -29.63 18.62 9.37
N ALA A 201 -28.86 18.96 8.38
CA ALA A 201 -27.57 19.64 8.47
C ALA A 201 -27.76 21.12 8.15
#